data_cdab71146c016ab3f802107c945a7564
#
_entry.id   cdab71146c016ab3f802107c945a7564
#
_cell.length_a   1.000
_cell.length_b   1.000
_cell.length_c   1.000
_cell.angle_alpha   90.00
_cell.angle_beta   90.00
_cell.angle_gamma   90.00
#
_symmetry.space_group_name_H-M   'P 1'
#
loop_
_entity.id
_entity.type
_entity.pdbx_description
1 polymer ?
#
loop_
_entity_poly.entity_id
_entity_poly.type
_entity_poly.pdbx_seq_one_letter_code
_entity_poly.pdbx_strand_id
1 'polypeptide(L)'
;MTEREQKHMQLGKFSLCLNVKDLQTSRVFYETLSFEVRAGNEADHWLVMTNGEANINLMQGMFEKNMLCFNPGWDHNRQELPTFTDIRDMQKQLKEAGMAFEQEAQDGTGPASFLVLDPDGNPILFDQYVASSQ
;
A
#
# COMPACT_ATOMS: atom_id res chain seq x y z
N MET A 1 -5.38 -29.71 9.22
CA MET A 1 -5.14 -28.32 8.86
C MET A 1 -6.01 -27.91 7.68
N THR A 2 -6.49 -26.70 7.73
CA THR A 2 -7.34 -26.21 6.67
C THR A 2 -6.52 -25.59 5.55
N GLU A 3 -7.09 -25.57 4.36
CA GLU A 3 -6.44 -24.89 3.24
C GLU A 3 -6.22 -23.41 3.52
N ARG A 4 -7.12 -22.79 4.31
CA ARG A 4 -7.00 -21.39 4.67
C ARG A 4 -5.70 -21.12 5.42
N GLU A 5 -5.32 -22.03 6.33
CA GLU A 5 -4.08 -21.85 7.07
C GLU A 5 -2.86 -21.94 6.17
N GLN A 6 -2.92 -22.86 5.18
CA GLN A 6 -1.83 -23.02 4.23
C GLN A 6 -1.71 -21.84 3.28
N LYS A 7 -2.82 -21.12 3.10
CA LYS A 7 -2.90 -20.03 2.12
C LYS A 7 -2.93 -18.66 2.78
N HIS A 8 -2.49 -18.59 4.03
CA HIS A 8 -2.42 -17.30 4.69
C HIS A 8 -1.52 -16.36 3.89
N MET A 9 -2.04 -15.20 3.56
CA MET A 9 -1.35 -14.22 2.75
C MET A 9 -0.85 -13.11 3.65
N GLN A 10 0.45 -12.84 3.60
CA GLN A 10 1.03 -11.73 4.34
C GLN A 10 1.04 -10.51 3.44
N LEU A 11 0.29 -9.48 3.85
CA LEU A 11 0.11 -8.30 3.02
C LEU A 11 1.21 -7.26 3.23
N GLY A 12 2.02 -7.42 4.26
CA GLY A 12 3.12 -6.50 4.53
C GLY A 12 2.69 -5.25 5.25
N LYS A 13 3.46 -4.18 5.06
CA LYS A 13 3.25 -2.93 5.76
C LYS A 13 1.93 -2.28 5.32
N PHE A 14 1.11 -1.93 6.31
CA PHE A 14 -0.15 -1.23 6.05
C PHE A 14 0.03 0.28 6.18
N SER A 15 -0.62 1.01 5.30
CA SER A 15 -0.82 2.45 5.47
C SER A 15 -2.17 2.84 4.89
N LEU A 16 -2.68 3.97 5.35
CA LEU A 16 -3.92 4.52 4.83
C LEU A 16 -3.55 5.65 3.88
N CYS A 17 -4.02 5.56 2.64
CA CYS A 17 -3.77 6.60 1.64
C CYS A 17 -4.95 7.55 1.64
N LEU A 18 -4.69 8.81 1.99
CA LEU A 18 -5.71 9.83 2.08
C LEU A 18 -5.60 10.77 0.89
N ASN A 19 -6.71 10.94 0.20
CA ASN A 19 -6.80 11.90 -0.88
C ASN A 19 -7.09 13.26 -0.27
N VAL A 20 -6.14 14.19 -0.39
CA VAL A 20 -6.26 15.50 0.24
C VAL A 20 -6.38 16.60 -0.81
N LYS A 21 -7.07 17.66 -0.47
CA LYS A 21 -7.26 18.80 -1.37
C LYS A 21 -6.05 19.72 -1.39
N ASP A 22 -5.41 19.90 -0.25
CA ASP A 22 -4.24 20.76 -0.10
C ASP A 22 -3.27 20.05 0.83
N LEU A 23 -2.16 19.60 0.25
CA LEU A 23 -1.18 18.78 0.95
C LEU A 23 -0.58 19.53 2.16
N GLN A 24 -0.26 20.81 1.99
CA GLN A 24 0.33 21.56 3.08
C GLN A 24 -0.62 21.72 4.26
N THR A 25 -1.87 22.03 3.99
CA THR A 25 -2.88 22.15 5.04
C THR A 25 -3.05 20.84 5.79
N SER A 26 -3.08 19.73 5.06
CA SER A 26 -3.22 18.41 5.67
C SER A 26 -1.98 18.04 6.47
N ARG A 27 -0.78 18.36 5.96
CA ARG A 27 0.44 18.10 6.69
C ARG A 27 0.43 18.81 8.05
N VAL A 28 0.10 20.09 8.08
CA VAL A 28 0.05 20.85 9.32
C VAL A 28 -0.95 20.24 10.29
N PHE A 29 -2.12 19.83 9.78
CA PHE A 29 -3.13 19.19 10.62
C PHE A 29 -2.58 17.93 11.28
N TYR A 30 -1.95 17.05 10.50
CA TYR A 30 -1.45 15.79 11.06
C TYR A 30 -0.22 16.00 11.93
N GLU A 31 0.60 17.01 11.65
CA GLU A 31 1.70 17.36 12.55
C GLU A 31 1.18 17.79 13.92
N THR A 32 0.02 18.43 13.97
CA THR A 32 -0.62 18.79 15.24
C THR A 32 -0.98 17.53 16.04
N LEU A 33 -1.23 16.42 15.37
CA LEU A 33 -1.49 15.13 16.00
C LEU A 33 -0.21 14.33 16.23
N SER A 34 0.95 14.98 16.08
CA SER A 34 2.27 14.40 16.30
C SER A 34 2.69 13.41 15.22
N PHE A 35 2.14 13.51 14.03
CA PHE A 35 2.67 12.79 12.89
C PHE A 35 3.91 13.52 12.38
N GLU A 36 4.87 12.76 11.87
CA GLU A 36 6.10 13.30 11.30
C GLU A 36 6.22 12.86 9.85
N VAL A 37 6.72 13.75 9.00
CA VAL A 37 6.99 13.42 7.60
C VAL A 37 8.17 12.45 7.55
N ARG A 38 8.00 11.36 6.82
CA ARG A 38 9.02 10.33 6.63
C ARG A 38 9.55 10.24 5.22
N ALA A 39 8.72 10.58 4.23
CA ALA A 39 9.12 10.47 2.84
C ALA A 39 8.24 11.38 2.00
N GLY A 40 8.65 11.59 0.76
CA GLY A 40 7.92 12.42 -0.17
C GLY A 40 8.25 13.89 -0.01
N ASN A 41 7.61 14.70 -0.83
CA ASN A 41 7.74 16.16 -0.74
C ASN A 41 6.52 16.80 -1.37
N GLU A 42 6.29 18.06 -1.03
CA GLU A 42 5.12 18.78 -1.50
C GLU A 42 5.15 19.03 -3.00
N ALA A 43 6.33 19.18 -3.58
CA ALA A 43 6.45 19.42 -5.02
C ALA A 43 5.95 18.23 -5.83
N ASP A 44 6.08 17.03 -5.31
CA ASP A 44 5.59 15.81 -5.97
C ASP A 44 4.17 15.45 -5.58
N HIS A 45 3.53 16.28 -4.74
CA HIS A 45 2.14 16.15 -4.34
C HIS A 45 1.84 14.92 -3.47
N TRP A 46 2.84 14.40 -2.73
CA TRP A 46 2.60 13.31 -1.80
C TRP A 46 3.57 13.37 -0.63
N LEU A 47 3.10 12.86 0.52
CA LEU A 47 3.89 12.73 1.75
C LEU A 47 3.52 11.43 2.44
N VAL A 48 4.52 10.79 3.05
CA VAL A 48 4.31 9.69 3.98
C VAL A 48 4.53 10.25 5.38
N MET A 49 3.57 10.06 6.27
CA MET A 49 3.65 10.54 7.63
C MET A 49 3.39 9.41 8.62
N THR A 50 4.06 9.46 9.77
CA THR A 50 3.93 8.41 10.77
C THR A 50 3.82 9.00 12.17
N ASN A 51 3.10 8.28 13.02
CA ASN A 51 3.09 8.50 14.48
C ASN A 51 3.15 7.11 15.10
N GLY A 52 4.33 6.72 15.60
CA GLY A 52 4.52 5.36 16.08
C GLY A 52 4.26 4.36 14.96
N GLU A 53 3.32 3.45 15.17
CA GLU A 53 2.98 2.45 14.16
C GLU A 53 1.91 2.90 13.18
N ALA A 54 1.32 4.08 13.42
CA ALA A 54 0.30 4.61 12.51
C ALA A 54 0.98 5.23 11.29
N ASN A 55 0.57 4.80 10.11
CA ASN A 55 1.13 5.28 8.86
C ASN A 55 0.03 5.81 7.97
N ILE A 56 0.22 7.02 7.45
CA ILE A 56 -0.69 7.59 6.46
C ILE A 56 0.13 8.11 5.29
N ASN A 57 -0.46 8.01 4.10
CA ASN A 57 0.10 8.61 2.90
C ASN A 57 -0.86 9.70 2.48
N LEU A 58 -0.38 10.93 2.40
CA LEU A 58 -1.18 12.05 1.92
C LEU A 58 -0.88 12.24 0.45
N MET A 59 -1.92 12.24 -0.38
CA MET A 59 -1.76 12.36 -1.83
C MET A 59 -2.72 13.39 -2.37
N GLN A 60 -2.18 14.34 -3.12
CA GLN A 60 -2.97 15.42 -3.70
C GLN A 60 -3.09 15.22 -5.20
N GLY A 61 -4.33 15.10 -5.68
CA GLY A 61 -4.59 15.06 -7.11
C GLY A 61 -4.25 13.75 -7.82
N MET A 62 -3.94 12.69 -7.09
CA MET A 62 -3.56 11.41 -7.70
C MET A 62 -4.70 10.41 -7.76
N PHE A 63 -5.59 10.45 -6.78
CA PHE A 63 -6.67 9.48 -6.65
C PHE A 63 -7.94 10.22 -6.29
N GLU A 64 -9.09 9.58 -6.58
CA GLU A 64 -10.38 10.17 -6.26
C GLU A 64 -10.90 9.79 -4.89
N LYS A 65 -10.38 8.70 -4.31
CA LYS A 65 -10.85 8.14 -3.05
C LYS A 65 -9.69 7.80 -2.13
N ASN A 66 -9.98 7.75 -0.85
CA ASN A 66 -9.03 7.19 0.11
C ASN A 66 -8.89 5.70 -0.13
N MET A 67 -7.71 5.16 0.17
CA MET A 67 -7.40 3.76 -0.11
C MET A 67 -6.68 3.11 1.06
N LEU A 68 -6.92 1.81 1.24
CA LEU A 68 -6.05 0.98 2.05
C LEU A 68 -4.83 0.64 1.19
N CYS A 69 -3.64 0.71 1.77
CA CYS A 69 -2.41 0.42 1.03
C CYS A 69 -1.60 -0.63 1.78
N PHE A 70 -1.09 -1.63 1.05
CA PHE A 70 -0.23 -2.66 1.61
C PHE A 70 1.03 -2.77 0.77
N ASN A 71 2.17 -2.94 1.45
CA ASN A 71 3.45 -3.13 0.79
C ASN A 71 4.02 -4.48 1.22
N PRO A 72 3.89 -5.53 0.39
CA PRO A 72 4.26 -6.87 0.79
C PRO A 72 5.75 -7.09 1.02
N GLY A 73 6.60 -6.22 0.50
CA GLY A 73 8.04 -6.36 0.68
C GLY A 73 8.60 -5.72 1.93
N TRP A 74 7.78 -5.02 2.73
CA TRP A 74 8.23 -4.30 3.91
C TRP A 74 7.47 -4.73 5.15
N ASP A 75 8.13 -4.65 6.32
CA ASP A 75 7.43 -4.80 7.60
C ASP A 75 6.90 -3.44 8.08
N HIS A 76 6.29 -3.42 9.25
CA HIS A 76 5.66 -2.20 9.77
C HIS A 76 6.67 -1.12 10.15
N ASN A 77 7.94 -1.48 10.28
CA ASN A 77 9.00 -0.53 10.59
C ASN A 77 9.72 -0.03 9.33
N ARG A 78 9.14 -0.30 8.16
CA ARG A 78 9.70 0.08 6.86
C ARG A 78 11.05 -0.58 6.60
N GLN A 79 11.25 -1.77 7.17
CA GLN A 79 12.42 -2.59 6.89
C GLN A 79 12.07 -3.56 5.78
N GLU A 80 12.94 -3.66 4.80
CA GLU A 80 12.72 -4.62 3.72
C GLU A 80 12.80 -6.03 4.28
N LEU A 81 11.80 -6.85 3.97
CA LEU A 81 11.78 -8.24 4.41
C LEU A 81 12.78 -9.05 3.58
N PRO A 82 13.53 -9.97 4.22
CA PRO A 82 14.47 -10.80 3.46
C PRO A 82 13.77 -11.72 2.46
N THR A 83 12.57 -12.16 2.79
CA THR A 83 11.72 -12.92 1.87
C THR A 83 10.28 -12.45 2.00
N PHE A 84 9.56 -12.49 0.90
CA PHE A 84 8.15 -12.13 0.88
C PHE A 84 7.52 -12.71 -0.38
N THR A 85 6.20 -12.78 -0.41
CA THR A 85 5.48 -13.22 -1.60
C THR A 85 5.48 -12.08 -2.61
N ASP A 86 6.03 -12.34 -3.80
CA ASP A 86 6.03 -11.32 -4.85
C ASP A 86 4.59 -10.94 -5.20
N ILE A 87 4.42 -9.66 -5.54
CA ILE A 87 3.09 -9.12 -5.82
C ILE A 87 2.40 -9.83 -6.99
N ARG A 88 3.16 -10.34 -7.95
CA ARG A 88 2.58 -11.06 -9.09
C ARG A 88 2.07 -12.43 -8.69
N ASP A 89 2.74 -13.10 -7.74
CA ASP A 89 2.26 -14.36 -7.20
C ASP A 89 1.01 -14.15 -6.36
N MET A 90 0.99 -13.07 -5.60
CA MET A 90 -0.18 -12.70 -4.82
C MET A 90 -1.37 -12.44 -5.75
N GLN A 91 -1.14 -11.70 -6.82
CA GLN A 91 -2.16 -11.42 -7.82
C GLN A 91 -2.71 -12.71 -8.43
N LYS A 92 -1.83 -13.64 -8.76
CA LYS A 92 -2.25 -14.92 -9.32
C LYS A 92 -3.13 -15.69 -8.36
N GLN A 93 -2.73 -15.75 -7.09
CA GLN A 93 -3.53 -16.43 -6.06
C GLN A 93 -4.91 -15.81 -5.91
N LEU A 94 -4.98 -14.48 -5.94
CA LEU A 94 -6.25 -13.80 -5.79
C LEU A 94 -7.15 -13.99 -7.01
N LYS A 95 -6.57 -14.02 -8.21
CA LYS A 95 -7.33 -14.31 -9.41
C LYS A 95 -7.90 -15.72 -9.37
N GLU A 96 -7.11 -16.68 -8.90
CA GLU A 96 -7.56 -18.06 -8.76
C GLU A 96 -8.69 -18.18 -7.75
N ALA A 97 -8.74 -17.26 -6.77
CA ALA A 97 -9.81 -17.21 -5.80
C ALA A 97 -11.04 -16.46 -6.32
N GLY A 98 -11.01 -15.96 -7.54
CA GLY A 98 -12.15 -15.29 -8.16
C GLY A 98 -12.19 -13.78 -8.02
N MET A 99 -11.13 -13.16 -7.52
CA MET A 99 -11.10 -11.72 -7.34
C MET A 99 -10.93 -10.99 -8.67
N ALA A 100 -11.71 -9.92 -8.86
CA ALA A 100 -11.58 -9.04 -10.01
C ALA A 100 -10.61 -7.91 -9.70
N PHE A 101 -9.88 -7.45 -10.69
CA PHE A 101 -8.87 -6.41 -10.53
C PHE A 101 -9.25 -5.16 -11.32
N GLU A 102 -9.09 -4.00 -10.69
CA GLU A 102 -9.20 -2.71 -11.37
C GLU A 102 -7.95 -2.42 -12.16
N GLN A 103 -6.80 -2.81 -11.61
CA GLN A 103 -5.51 -2.64 -12.25
C GLN A 103 -4.64 -3.82 -11.88
N GLU A 104 -3.97 -4.42 -12.87
CA GLU A 104 -3.09 -5.55 -12.63
C GLU A 104 -1.63 -5.13 -12.64
N ALA A 105 -0.82 -5.87 -11.89
CA ALA A 105 0.61 -5.67 -11.87
C ALA A 105 1.23 -6.16 -13.18
N GLN A 106 2.24 -5.44 -13.63
CA GLN A 106 2.98 -5.83 -14.84
C GLN A 106 3.91 -7.00 -14.54
N ASP A 107 4.22 -7.78 -15.57
CA ASP A 107 5.17 -8.88 -15.47
C ASP A 107 6.56 -8.35 -15.12
N GLY A 108 7.41 -9.25 -14.60
CA GLY A 108 8.77 -8.92 -14.29
C GLY A 108 9.13 -9.22 -12.85
N THR A 109 10.24 -8.64 -12.38
CA THR A 109 10.76 -8.85 -11.03
C THR A 109 10.93 -7.53 -10.28
N GLY A 110 10.70 -6.39 -10.92
CA GLY A 110 10.84 -5.09 -10.29
C GLY A 110 9.63 -4.72 -9.44
N PRO A 111 9.66 -3.53 -8.86
CA PRO A 111 8.51 -3.01 -8.14
C PRO A 111 7.27 -2.96 -9.03
N ALA A 112 6.11 -3.19 -8.43
CA ALA A 112 4.85 -3.17 -9.16
C ALA A 112 3.69 -3.01 -8.19
N SER A 113 2.51 -2.75 -8.74
CA SER A 113 1.32 -2.58 -7.91
C SER A 113 0.10 -3.17 -8.61
N PHE A 114 -0.91 -3.53 -7.81
CA PHE A 114 -2.22 -3.84 -8.35
C PHE A 114 -3.30 -3.21 -7.46
N LEU A 115 -4.47 -3.02 -8.03
CA LEU A 115 -5.58 -2.35 -7.36
C LEU A 115 -6.83 -3.20 -7.45
N VAL A 116 -7.48 -3.41 -6.31
CA VAL A 116 -8.76 -4.12 -6.24
C VAL A 116 -9.75 -3.27 -5.47
N LEU A 117 -11.04 -3.59 -5.59
CA LEU A 117 -12.09 -2.95 -4.81
C LEU A 117 -12.69 -3.97 -3.86
N ASP A 118 -13.00 -3.54 -2.64
CA ASP A 118 -13.74 -4.40 -1.74
C ASP A 118 -15.21 -4.43 -2.17
N PRO A 119 -16.07 -5.24 -1.53
CA PRO A 119 -17.47 -5.33 -1.96
C PRO A 119 -18.26 -4.02 -1.96
N ASP A 120 -17.82 -3.04 -1.20
CA ASP A 120 -18.48 -1.75 -1.11
C ASP A 120 -17.81 -0.67 -1.95
N GLY A 121 -16.83 -1.07 -2.78
CA GLY A 121 -16.16 -0.16 -3.69
C GLY A 121 -14.98 0.58 -3.09
N ASN A 122 -14.50 0.19 -1.93
CA ASN A 122 -13.32 0.82 -1.34
C ASN A 122 -12.06 0.29 -2.02
N PRO A 123 -11.21 1.17 -2.53
CA PRO A 123 -9.99 0.72 -3.22
C PRO A 123 -8.95 0.21 -2.24
N ILE A 124 -8.27 -0.85 -2.63
CA ILE A 124 -7.16 -1.42 -1.88
C ILE A 124 -5.99 -1.53 -2.85
N LEU A 125 -4.92 -0.81 -2.55
CA LEU A 125 -3.72 -0.79 -3.38
C LEU A 125 -2.67 -1.68 -2.74
N PHE A 126 -2.16 -2.62 -3.52
CA PHE A 126 -1.00 -3.43 -3.14
C PHE A 126 0.17 -2.91 -3.95
N ASP A 127 1.15 -2.35 -3.26
CA ASP A 127 2.24 -1.61 -3.90
C ASP A 127 3.58 -2.12 -3.36
N GLN A 128 4.25 -2.95 -4.16
CA GLN A 128 5.54 -3.51 -3.80
C GLN A 128 6.62 -2.53 -4.23
N TYR A 129 7.32 -1.96 -3.27
CA TYR A 129 8.32 -0.94 -3.53
C TYR A 129 9.67 -1.53 -3.95
N VAL A 130 9.90 -2.80 -3.64
CA VAL A 130 11.19 -3.43 -3.88
C VAL A 130 11.05 -4.54 -4.91
N ALA A 131 12.17 -4.94 -5.49
CA ALA A 131 12.17 -6.03 -6.45
C ALA A 131 11.83 -7.35 -5.75
N SER A 132 11.46 -8.35 -6.55
CA SER A 132 11.18 -9.69 -6.07
C SER A 132 12.32 -10.20 -5.20
N SER A 133 12.00 -10.93 -4.12
CA SER A 133 13.00 -11.48 -3.21
C SER A 133 13.66 -12.74 -3.75
N GLN A 134 13.33 -13.16 -4.96
CA GLN A 134 13.86 -14.41 -5.56
C GLN A 134 15.05 -14.17 -6.45
#